data_f2855a0529af187a693eba9680ff8e27
#
_entry.id   f2855a0529af187a693eba9680ff8e27
#
_cell.length_a   1.000
_cell.length_b   1.000
_cell.length_c   1.000
_cell.angle_alpha   90.00
_cell.angle_beta   90.00
_cell.angle_gamma   90.00
#
_symmetry.space_group_name_H-M   'P 1'
#
loop_
_entity.id
_entity.type
_entity.pdbx_description
1 polymer ?
#
loop_
_entity_poly.entity_id
_entity_poly.type
_entity_poly.pdbx_seq_one_letter_code
_entity_poly.pdbx_strand_id
1 'polypeptide(L)'
;METIRISVRNLVEFVMRSGDLDNRRSQGAKKEAMQAGSRLHRKIQKRMGADYRAEAALKHLVKEDVFSILLEGRADGIITEAAGVTIDEIKCIYMDVERLEGPDPVHLAQAMCYGYIYAFDRGLDNIGIQLTYCNIENEQIRRFREVKSFEDLENWFQGLIHEYIKWARYLYHHSLRRTECLKELEFPYEYREGQKELAVSVYKSISRGRNLYIQAPTGIGKTLSCIFPSLKAIGAVSYTHLRAHETLRY
;
A
#
# COMPACT_ATOMS: atom_id res chain seq x y z
N MET A 1 -9.88 19.28 -1.63
CA MET A 1 -9.93 18.08 -2.50
C MET A 1 -9.45 16.91 -1.66
N GLU A 2 -10.19 15.79 -1.63
CA GLU A 2 -9.80 14.60 -0.90
C GLU A 2 -8.60 13.94 -1.57
N THR A 3 -7.66 13.40 -0.77
CA THR A 3 -6.47 12.73 -1.29
C THR A 3 -6.47 11.26 -0.90
N ILE A 4 -6.58 10.39 -1.88
CA ILE A 4 -6.45 8.94 -1.74
C ILE A 4 -4.96 8.60 -1.71
N ARG A 5 -4.49 7.94 -0.66
CA ARG A 5 -3.08 7.52 -0.53
C ARG A 5 -2.93 6.05 -0.86
N ILE A 6 -1.97 5.74 -1.69
CA ILE A 6 -1.64 4.35 -2.03
C ILE A 6 -0.12 4.21 -2.17
N SER A 7 0.43 3.10 -1.68
CA SER A 7 1.84 2.80 -1.93
C SER A 7 2.03 2.30 -3.37
N VAL A 8 3.20 2.57 -3.94
CA VAL A 8 3.58 2.05 -5.27
C VAL A 8 3.40 0.53 -5.32
N ARG A 9 3.86 -0.18 -4.29
CA ARG A 9 3.71 -1.63 -4.20
C ARG A 9 2.24 -2.06 -4.27
N ASN A 10 1.38 -1.46 -3.46
CA ASN A 10 -0.04 -1.83 -3.42
C ASN A 10 -0.76 -1.50 -4.73
N LEU A 11 -0.40 -0.39 -5.39
CA LEU A 11 -0.93 -0.03 -6.69
C LEU A 11 -0.61 -1.10 -7.74
N VAL A 12 0.66 -1.48 -7.82
CA VAL A 12 1.14 -2.46 -8.80
C VAL A 12 0.55 -3.85 -8.53
N GLU A 13 0.61 -4.32 -7.28
CA GLU A 13 0.01 -5.60 -6.86
C GLU A 13 -1.51 -5.64 -7.11
N PHE A 14 -2.20 -4.51 -6.99
CA PHE A 14 -3.64 -4.41 -7.25
C PHE A 14 -3.97 -4.48 -8.74
N VAL A 15 -3.29 -3.68 -9.57
CA VAL A 15 -3.61 -3.55 -11.01
C VAL A 15 -3.10 -4.77 -11.80
N MET A 16 -1.93 -5.28 -11.45
CA MET A 16 -1.31 -6.40 -12.16
C MET A 16 -1.63 -7.77 -11.56
N ARG A 17 -2.60 -7.83 -10.66
CA ARG A 17 -3.01 -9.09 -10.06
C ARG A 17 -3.52 -10.06 -11.12
N SER A 18 -2.90 -11.22 -11.21
CA SER A 18 -3.25 -12.28 -12.13
C SER A 18 -3.22 -13.65 -11.43
N GLY A 19 -3.90 -14.64 -12.00
CA GLY A 19 -3.99 -16.00 -11.47
C GLY A 19 -5.11 -16.21 -10.46
N ASP A 20 -5.19 -17.43 -9.93
CA ASP A 20 -6.22 -17.85 -9.00
C ASP A 20 -5.98 -17.34 -7.56
N LEU A 21 -7.05 -17.30 -6.78
CA LEU A 21 -6.97 -17.00 -5.35
C LEU A 21 -6.38 -18.21 -4.60
N ASP A 22 -5.18 -18.06 -4.05
CA ASP A 22 -4.57 -19.08 -3.21
C ASP A 22 -4.80 -18.78 -1.73
N ASN A 23 -5.66 -19.58 -1.10
CA ASN A 23 -5.98 -19.50 0.33
C ASN A 23 -5.02 -20.31 1.22
N ARG A 24 -4.06 -21.00 0.66
CA ARG A 24 -3.07 -21.79 1.39
C ARG A 24 -2.07 -20.84 2.07
N ARG A 25 -2.29 -20.51 3.32
CA ARG A 25 -1.40 -19.66 4.11
C ARG A 25 -0.66 -20.48 5.17
N SER A 26 0.66 -20.55 5.09
CA SER A 26 1.52 -20.95 6.20
C SER A 26 1.92 -19.70 7.00
N GLN A 27 1.35 -19.48 8.17
CA GLN A 27 1.62 -18.27 8.96
C GLN A 27 3.01 -18.25 9.64
N GLY A 28 3.60 -19.40 9.97
CA GLY A 28 4.88 -19.47 10.68
C GLY A 28 6.11 -19.18 9.82
N ALA A 29 6.18 -19.78 8.64
CA ALA A 29 7.32 -19.64 7.74
C ALA A 29 7.50 -18.21 7.18
N LYS A 30 6.44 -17.39 7.15
CA LYS A 30 6.49 -16.03 6.61
C LYS A 30 7.32 -15.05 7.45
N LYS A 31 7.30 -15.15 8.78
CA LYS A 31 7.99 -14.18 9.66
C LYS A 31 9.51 -14.37 9.59
N GLU A 32 9.98 -15.59 9.58
CA GLU A 32 11.41 -15.90 9.46
C GLU A 32 11.93 -15.54 8.06
N ALA A 33 11.19 -15.87 7.00
CA ALA A 33 11.50 -15.49 5.63
C ALA A 33 11.57 -13.96 5.45
N MET A 34 10.62 -13.21 6.01
CA MET A 34 10.63 -11.75 5.97
C MET A 34 11.85 -11.16 6.70
N GLN A 35 12.23 -11.74 7.85
CA GLN A 35 13.40 -11.28 8.59
C GLN A 35 14.72 -11.61 7.86
N ALA A 36 14.82 -12.81 7.30
CA ALA A 36 15.98 -13.20 6.48
C ALA A 36 16.11 -12.29 5.25
N GLY A 37 15.04 -12.08 4.51
CA GLY A 37 14.98 -11.16 3.38
C GLY A 37 15.41 -9.75 3.75
N SER A 38 14.88 -9.18 4.85
CA SER A 38 15.25 -7.84 5.31
C SER A 38 16.73 -7.70 5.73
N ARG A 39 17.33 -8.76 6.28
CA ARG A 39 18.77 -8.77 6.62
C ARG A 39 19.62 -8.78 5.36
N LEU A 40 19.27 -9.64 4.41
CA LEU A 40 19.97 -9.79 3.15
C LEU A 40 19.90 -8.53 2.30
N HIS A 41 18.73 -7.94 2.21
CA HIS A 41 18.48 -6.66 1.54
C HIS A 41 19.43 -5.56 2.05
N ARG A 42 19.48 -5.35 3.38
CA ARG A 42 20.43 -4.40 3.99
C ARG A 42 21.90 -4.76 3.77
N LYS A 43 22.22 -6.05 3.68
CA LYS A 43 23.59 -6.52 3.40
C LYS A 43 23.98 -6.16 1.97
N ILE A 44 23.06 -6.32 1.00
CA ILE A 44 23.31 -5.94 -0.40
C ILE A 44 23.53 -4.43 -0.48
N GLN A 45 22.61 -3.62 0.07
CA GLN A 45 22.72 -2.15 0.07
C GLN A 45 24.05 -1.66 0.66
N LYS A 46 24.54 -2.27 1.75
CA LYS A 46 25.82 -1.92 2.39
C LYS A 46 27.04 -2.27 1.55
N ARG A 47 26.94 -3.23 0.62
CA ARG A 47 28.02 -3.61 -0.30
C ARG A 47 28.10 -2.75 -1.55
N MET A 48 27.08 -1.92 -1.78
CA MET A 48 27.07 -0.98 -2.89
C MET A 48 28.02 0.20 -2.61
N GLY A 49 28.56 0.78 -3.68
CA GLY A 49 29.52 1.89 -3.60
C GLY A 49 28.91 3.23 -3.16
N ALA A 50 29.72 4.27 -3.21
CA ALA A 50 29.32 5.65 -2.83
C ALA A 50 28.23 6.23 -3.74
N ASP A 51 28.12 5.73 -4.95
CA ASP A 51 27.14 6.17 -5.96
C ASP A 51 25.74 5.58 -5.73
N TYR A 52 25.57 4.78 -4.67
CA TYR A 52 24.31 4.13 -4.32
C TYR A 52 23.63 4.82 -3.14
N ARG A 53 22.45 5.37 -3.38
CA ARG A 53 21.58 5.92 -2.34
C ARG A 53 20.47 4.92 -1.98
N ALA A 54 20.58 4.28 -0.83
CA ALA A 54 19.60 3.33 -0.33
C ALA A 54 18.32 4.00 0.18
N GLU A 55 17.21 3.27 0.13
CA GLU A 55 15.93 3.61 0.79
C GLU A 55 15.40 5.02 0.42
N ALA A 56 15.42 5.34 -0.87
CA ALA A 56 14.99 6.66 -1.35
C ALA A 56 13.47 6.81 -1.33
N ALA A 57 12.96 7.70 -0.48
CA ALA A 57 11.54 8.03 -0.44
C ALA A 57 11.13 8.82 -1.69
N LEU A 58 10.09 8.35 -2.37
CA LEU A 58 9.53 8.95 -3.57
C LEU A 58 8.04 9.13 -3.43
N LYS A 59 7.49 10.18 -4.04
CA LYS A 59 6.05 10.49 -4.06
C LYS A 59 5.67 11.17 -5.36
N HIS A 60 4.46 10.88 -5.81
CA HIS A 60 3.88 11.51 -6.98
C HIS A 60 2.39 11.77 -6.75
N LEU A 61 1.90 12.93 -7.16
CA LEU A 61 0.51 13.32 -7.01
C LEU A 61 -0.17 13.32 -8.38
N VAL A 62 -1.09 12.39 -8.57
CA VAL A 62 -1.99 12.37 -9.71
C VAL A 62 -3.25 13.15 -9.35
N LYS A 63 -3.58 14.16 -10.15
CA LYS A 63 -4.77 15.01 -9.94
C LYS A 63 -5.90 14.51 -10.80
N GLU A 64 -7.07 14.33 -10.19
CA GLU A 64 -8.35 14.07 -10.83
C GLU A 64 -9.32 15.22 -10.53
N ASP A 65 -10.48 15.24 -11.21
CA ASP A 65 -11.45 16.35 -11.10
C ASP A 65 -11.95 16.57 -9.65
N VAL A 66 -12.22 15.48 -8.93
CA VAL A 66 -12.90 15.52 -7.61
C VAL A 66 -12.04 15.00 -6.46
N PHE A 67 -10.95 14.32 -6.74
CA PHE A 67 -9.98 13.83 -5.75
C PHE A 67 -8.56 13.86 -6.32
N SER A 68 -7.57 13.56 -5.50
CA SER A 68 -6.19 13.33 -5.95
C SER A 68 -5.71 11.97 -5.45
N ILE A 69 -4.78 11.35 -6.17
CA ILE A 69 -4.12 10.10 -5.74
C ILE A 69 -2.69 10.45 -5.41
N LEU A 70 -2.29 10.26 -4.14
CA LEU A 70 -0.92 10.37 -3.72
C LEU A 70 -0.27 8.99 -3.73
N LEU A 71 0.59 8.76 -4.72
CA LEU A 71 1.48 7.62 -4.74
C LEU A 71 2.68 7.92 -3.86
N GLU A 72 3.03 6.99 -3.00
CA GLU A 72 4.22 7.09 -2.17
C GLU A 72 4.89 5.72 -2.02
N GLY A 73 6.21 5.74 -1.87
CA GLY A 73 6.96 4.52 -1.67
C GLY A 73 8.43 4.81 -1.42
N ARG A 74 9.19 3.74 -1.34
CA ARG A 74 10.61 3.81 -1.08
C ARG A 74 11.30 2.87 -2.04
N ALA A 75 12.06 3.44 -2.99
CA ALA A 75 12.92 2.67 -3.86
C ALA A 75 14.08 2.09 -3.03
N ASP A 76 14.40 0.83 -3.25
CA ASP A 76 15.45 0.14 -2.52
C ASP A 76 16.81 0.78 -2.73
N GLY A 77 17.07 1.26 -3.95
CA GLY A 77 18.28 1.99 -4.27
C GLY A 77 18.17 2.89 -5.49
N ILE A 78 19.02 3.91 -5.51
CA ILE A 78 19.25 4.77 -6.67
C ILE A 78 20.76 4.79 -6.91
N ILE A 79 21.17 4.34 -8.09
CA ILE A 79 22.56 4.32 -8.54
C ILE A 79 22.77 5.56 -9.42
N THR A 80 23.77 6.38 -9.10
CA THR A 80 24.09 7.59 -9.87
C THR A 80 25.49 7.43 -10.46
N GLU A 81 25.57 7.11 -11.74
CA GLU A 81 26.82 6.89 -12.48
C GLU A 81 27.00 7.99 -13.52
N ALA A 82 28.24 8.11 -14.08
CA ALA A 82 28.50 9.03 -15.18
C ALA A 82 27.59 8.77 -16.41
N ALA A 83 27.19 7.54 -16.61
CA ALA A 83 26.29 7.12 -17.69
C ALA A 83 24.80 7.43 -17.45
N GLY A 84 24.44 7.89 -16.25
CA GLY A 84 23.06 8.22 -15.89
C GLY A 84 22.62 7.66 -14.54
N VAL A 85 21.31 7.74 -14.29
CA VAL A 85 20.70 7.26 -13.05
C VAL A 85 19.98 5.94 -13.29
N THR A 86 20.04 5.03 -12.31
CA THR A 86 19.33 3.74 -12.33
C THR A 86 18.59 3.54 -11.02
N ILE A 87 17.32 3.15 -11.09
CA ILE A 87 16.55 2.63 -9.95
C ILE A 87 16.90 1.16 -9.78
N ASP A 88 17.20 0.75 -8.56
CA ASP A 88 17.47 -0.63 -8.19
C ASP A 88 16.40 -1.13 -7.21
N GLU A 89 15.70 -2.17 -7.60
CA GLU A 89 14.70 -2.85 -6.77
C GLU A 89 15.23 -4.23 -6.41
N ILE A 90 15.36 -4.52 -5.11
CA ILE A 90 15.99 -5.74 -4.59
C ILE A 90 14.90 -6.74 -4.17
N LYS A 91 14.99 -7.96 -4.65
CA LYS A 91 14.09 -9.05 -4.30
C LYS A 91 14.85 -10.26 -3.77
N CYS A 92 14.58 -10.62 -2.51
CA CYS A 92 15.13 -11.81 -1.89
C CYS A 92 14.16 -12.98 -2.08
N ILE A 93 14.62 -14.05 -2.71
CA ILE A 93 13.81 -15.22 -3.10
C ILE A 93 14.49 -16.52 -2.65
N TYR A 94 13.72 -17.60 -2.53
CA TYR A 94 14.25 -18.94 -2.27
C TYR A 94 14.60 -19.71 -3.54
N MET A 95 14.08 -19.24 -4.70
CA MET A 95 14.35 -19.87 -5.98
C MET A 95 15.81 -19.64 -6.39
N ASP A 96 16.39 -20.62 -7.08
CA ASP A 96 17.69 -20.49 -7.73
C ASP A 96 17.65 -19.34 -8.77
N VAL A 97 18.47 -18.31 -8.53
CA VAL A 97 18.48 -17.10 -9.36
C VAL A 97 18.95 -17.38 -10.80
N GLU A 98 19.74 -18.43 -11.02
CA GLU A 98 20.21 -18.82 -12.35
C GLU A 98 19.07 -19.33 -13.25
N ARG A 99 17.97 -19.79 -12.66
CA ARG A 99 16.80 -20.28 -13.39
C ARG A 99 15.84 -19.17 -13.82
N LEU A 100 16.07 -17.92 -13.38
CA LEU A 100 15.22 -16.81 -13.79
C LEU A 100 15.52 -16.45 -15.25
N GLU A 101 14.55 -16.58 -16.11
CA GLU A 101 14.67 -16.17 -17.54
C GLU A 101 14.55 -14.65 -17.70
N GLY A 102 13.85 -13.98 -16.79
CA GLY A 102 13.61 -12.54 -16.77
C GLY A 102 13.07 -12.08 -15.43
N PRO A 103 12.84 -10.76 -15.27
CA PRO A 103 12.22 -10.23 -14.07
C PRO A 103 10.73 -10.58 -13.99
N ASP A 104 10.25 -10.78 -12.76
CA ASP A 104 8.81 -10.89 -12.50
C ASP A 104 8.11 -9.58 -12.92
N PRO A 105 7.00 -9.65 -13.68
CA PRO A 105 6.31 -8.45 -14.18
C PRO A 105 5.86 -7.48 -13.08
N VAL A 106 5.44 -7.98 -11.90
CA VAL A 106 5.02 -7.14 -10.77
C VAL A 106 6.21 -6.43 -10.15
N HIS A 107 7.35 -7.12 -10.03
CA HIS A 107 8.59 -6.50 -9.52
C HIS A 107 9.14 -5.45 -10.49
N LEU A 108 9.11 -5.75 -11.79
CA LEU A 108 9.52 -4.80 -12.83
C LEU A 108 8.63 -3.57 -12.82
N ALA A 109 7.32 -3.73 -12.74
CA ALA A 109 6.37 -2.63 -12.67
C ALA A 109 6.59 -1.74 -11.42
N GLN A 110 6.97 -2.33 -10.30
CA GLN A 110 7.32 -1.56 -9.10
C GLN A 110 8.55 -0.68 -9.34
N ALA A 111 9.61 -1.23 -9.94
CA ALA A 111 10.82 -0.48 -10.29
C ALA A 111 10.53 0.59 -11.36
N MET A 112 9.70 0.29 -12.35
CA MET A 112 9.26 1.25 -13.39
C MET A 112 8.47 2.42 -12.79
N CYS A 113 7.58 2.18 -11.81
CA CYS A 113 6.89 3.26 -11.08
C CYS A 113 7.89 4.19 -10.40
N TYR A 114 8.87 3.64 -9.70
CA TYR A 114 9.91 4.46 -9.07
C TYR A 114 10.77 5.20 -10.10
N GLY A 115 11.07 4.54 -11.23
CA GLY A 115 11.76 5.14 -12.36
C GLY A 115 11.03 6.34 -12.93
N TYR A 116 9.72 6.18 -13.20
CA TYR A 116 8.87 7.27 -13.67
C TYR A 116 8.86 8.44 -12.68
N ILE A 117 8.57 8.19 -11.39
CA ILE A 117 8.48 9.24 -10.37
C ILE A 117 9.81 10.00 -10.26
N TYR A 118 10.92 9.29 -10.26
CA TYR A 118 12.24 9.92 -10.14
C TYR A 118 12.63 10.72 -11.40
N ALA A 119 12.38 10.16 -12.59
CA ALA A 119 12.67 10.84 -13.84
C ALA A 119 11.79 12.08 -14.01
N PHE A 120 10.51 12.00 -13.66
CA PHE A 120 9.59 13.13 -13.65
C PHE A 120 10.07 14.27 -12.73
N ASP A 121 10.43 13.95 -11.49
CA ASP A 121 10.88 14.94 -10.51
C ASP A 121 12.23 15.60 -10.88
N ARG A 122 13.04 14.94 -11.69
CA ARG A 122 14.41 15.39 -12.07
C ARG A 122 14.52 15.86 -13.50
N GLY A 123 13.46 15.72 -14.31
CA GLY A 123 13.49 16.07 -15.73
C GLY A 123 14.47 15.24 -16.53
N LEU A 124 14.54 13.92 -16.29
CA LEU A 124 15.43 13.01 -16.99
C LEU A 124 14.74 12.45 -18.24
N ASP A 125 15.44 12.48 -19.39
CA ASP A 125 14.93 11.89 -20.64
C ASP A 125 15.02 10.36 -20.65
N ASN A 126 15.96 9.78 -19.89
CA ASN A 126 16.17 8.34 -19.78
C ASN A 126 16.58 7.95 -18.36
N ILE A 127 16.18 6.74 -17.95
CA ILE A 127 16.55 6.19 -16.65
C ILE A 127 16.75 4.67 -16.74
N GLY A 128 17.74 4.17 -16.03
CA GLY A 128 17.95 2.73 -15.87
C GLY A 128 16.95 2.13 -14.90
N ILE A 129 16.44 0.95 -15.21
CA ILE A 129 15.60 0.12 -14.34
C ILE A 129 16.35 -1.17 -14.08
N GLN A 130 16.63 -1.46 -12.83
CA GLN A 130 17.36 -2.65 -12.41
C GLN A 130 16.56 -3.46 -11.39
N LEU A 131 16.47 -4.77 -11.60
CA LEU A 131 15.99 -5.74 -10.65
C LEU A 131 17.17 -6.56 -10.14
N THR A 132 17.41 -6.52 -8.83
CA THR A 132 18.44 -7.31 -8.17
C THR A 132 17.79 -8.45 -7.39
N TYR A 133 17.83 -9.66 -7.97
CA TYR A 133 17.37 -10.87 -7.28
C TYR A 133 18.52 -11.48 -6.47
N CYS A 134 18.20 -11.87 -5.23
CA CYS A 134 19.16 -12.54 -4.36
C CYS A 134 18.53 -13.79 -3.75
N ASN A 135 19.20 -14.93 -3.86
CA ASN A 135 18.78 -16.14 -3.19
C ASN A 135 19.05 -16.05 -1.70
N ILE A 136 18.04 -16.37 -0.86
CA ILE A 136 18.11 -16.24 0.60
C ILE A 136 19.09 -17.24 1.24
N GLU A 137 19.26 -18.42 0.62
CA GLU A 137 20.05 -19.51 1.20
C GLU A 137 21.55 -19.41 0.87
N ASN A 138 21.88 -19.11 -0.39
CA ASN A 138 23.28 -19.08 -0.86
C ASN A 138 23.80 -17.70 -1.22
N GLU A 139 22.97 -16.65 -1.08
CA GLU A 139 23.31 -15.25 -1.38
C GLU A 139 23.73 -14.98 -2.83
N GLN A 140 23.49 -15.89 -3.76
CA GLN A 140 23.73 -15.65 -5.17
C GLN A 140 22.87 -14.51 -5.68
N ILE A 141 23.43 -13.66 -6.54
CA ILE A 141 22.77 -12.45 -7.05
C ILE A 141 22.70 -12.53 -8.57
N ARG A 142 21.52 -12.25 -9.12
CA ARG A 142 21.31 -12.03 -10.55
C ARG A 142 20.65 -10.67 -10.76
N ARG A 143 21.12 -9.91 -11.74
CA ARG A 143 20.60 -8.59 -12.07
C ARG A 143 20.06 -8.56 -13.48
N PHE A 144 18.90 -7.93 -13.63
CA PHE A 144 18.32 -7.57 -14.91
C PHE A 144 18.29 -6.04 -14.97
N ARG A 145 18.93 -5.46 -15.99
CA ARG A 145 19.01 -4.00 -16.15
C ARG A 145 18.63 -3.63 -17.57
N GLU A 146 17.78 -2.63 -17.71
CA GLU A 146 17.41 -2.01 -18.97
C GLU A 146 17.35 -0.49 -18.81
N VAL A 147 17.48 0.24 -19.91
CA VAL A 147 17.27 1.70 -19.93
C VAL A 147 15.94 1.97 -20.60
N LYS A 148 15.12 2.79 -19.96
CA LYS A 148 13.82 3.23 -20.47
C LYS A 148 13.86 4.73 -20.78
N SER A 149 13.21 5.14 -21.86
CA SER A 149 12.93 6.57 -22.10
C SER A 149 11.87 7.05 -21.11
N PHE A 150 11.90 8.35 -20.79
CA PHE A 150 10.84 8.95 -19.99
C PHE A 150 9.47 8.81 -20.66
N GLU A 151 9.39 8.99 -21.97
CA GLU A 151 8.17 8.85 -22.75
C GLU A 151 7.55 7.44 -22.62
N ASP A 152 8.37 6.38 -22.72
CA ASP A 152 7.88 5.01 -22.56
C ASP A 152 7.37 4.76 -21.14
N LEU A 153 8.09 5.28 -20.12
CA LEU A 153 7.67 5.16 -18.72
C LEU A 153 6.40 5.95 -18.44
N GLU A 154 6.27 7.14 -19.00
CA GLU A 154 5.07 7.97 -18.84
C GLU A 154 3.85 7.30 -19.48
N ASN A 155 3.94 6.85 -20.71
CA ASN A 155 2.87 6.15 -21.41
C ASN A 155 2.44 4.88 -20.63
N TRP A 156 3.39 4.10 -20.17
CA TRP A 156 3.11 2.92 -19.37
C TRP A 156 2.46 3.28 -18.02
N PHE A 157 2.98 4.28 -17.32
CA PHE A 157 2.46 4.73 -16.03
C PHE A 157 1.04 5.29 -16.15
N GLN A 158 0.75 6.06 -17.19
CA GLN A 158 -0.60 6.55 -17.46
C GLN A 158 -1.58 5.40 -17.69
N GLY A 159 -1.17 4.34 -18.38
CA GLY A 159 -1.97 3.12 -18.52
C GLY A 159 -2.27 2.45 -17.18
N LEU A 160 -1.25 2.30 -16.33
CA LEU A 160 -1.40 1.72 -14.99
C LEU A 160 -2.35 2.55 -14.10
N ILE A 161 -2.18 3.86 -14.10
CA ILE A 161 -3.04 4.78 -13.33
C ILE A 161 -4.47 4.78 -13.86
N HIS A 162 -4.66 4.75 -15.17
CA HIS A 162 -6.00 4.70 -15.77
C HIS A 162 -6.81 3.50 -15.26
N GLU A 163 -6.19 2.33 -15.15
CA GLU A 163 -6.85 1.14 -14.60
C GLU A 163 -7.20 1.30 -13.11
N TYR A 164 -6.34 1.96 -12.35
CA TYR A 164 -6.58 2.20 -10.92
C TYR A 164 -7.64 3.28 -10.67
N ILE A 165 -7.71 4.34 -11.47
CA ILE A 165 -8.65 5.47 -11.30
C ILE A 165 -10.10 4.99 -11.23
N LYS A 166 -10.49 3.98 -11.99
CA LYS A 166 -11.84 3.39 -11.97
C LYS A 166 -12.23 2.96 -10.55
N TRP A 167 -11.31 2.29 -9.86
CA TRP A 167 -11.51 1.82 -8.49
C TRP A 167 -11.42 2.94 -7.46
N ALA A 168 -10.48 3.86 -7.62
CA ALA A 168 -10.33 5.02 -6.77
C ALA A 168 -11.60 5.88 -6.79
N ARG A 169 -12.17 6.11 -7.97
CA ARG A 169 -13.43 6.84 -8.17
C ARG A 169 -14.61 6.13 -7.53
N TYR A 170 -14.71 4.81 -7.71
CA TYR A 170 -15.74 4.01 -7.04
C TYR A 170 -15.64 4.13 -5.52
N LEU A 171 -14.45 3.95 -4.95
CA LEU A 171 -14.22 4.05 -3.50
C LEU A 171 -14.53 5.45 -2.96
N TYR A 172 -14.16 6.50 -3.70
CA TYR A 172 -14.48 7.87 -3.35
C TYR A 172 -16.00 8.09 -3.25
N HIS A 173 -16.75 7.78 -4.29
CA HIS A 173 -18.21 7.94 -4.28
C HIS A 173 -18.90 7.03 -3.26
N HIS A 174 -18.40 5.81 -3.08
CA HIS A 174 -18.90 4.90 -2.06
C HIS A 174 -18.68 5.47 -0.65
N SER A 175 -17.51 6.07 -0.39
CA SER A 175 -17.22 6.67 0.92
C SER A 175 -18.13 7.85 1.23
N LEU A 176 -18.42 8.70 0.24
CA LEU A 176 -19.36 9.82 0.38
C LEU A 176 -20.76 9.32 0.72
N ARG A 177 -21.33 8.41 -0.10
CA ARG A 177 -22.67 7.84 0.14
C ARG A 177 -22.75 7.16 1.51
N ARG A 178 -21.74 6.36 1.86
CA ARG A 178 -21.67 5.71 3.17
C ARG A 178 -21.73 6.74 4.30
N THR A 179 -20.94 7.82 4.19
CA THR A 179 -20.92 8.88 5.22
C THR A 179 -22.27 9.56 5.37
N GLU A 180 -22.98 9.84 4.27
CA GLU A 180 -24.32 10.39 4.28
C GLU A 180 -25.32 9.43 4.94
N CYS A 181 -25.40 8.19 4.48
CA CYS A 181 -26.28 7.18 5.07
C CYS A 181 -26.03 6.98 6.58
N LEU A 182 -24.75 7.00 7.00
CA LEU A 182 -24.42 6.79 8.42
C LEU A 182 -24.76 8.01 9.29
N LYS A 183 -24.82 9.23 8.74
CA LYS A 183 -25.30 10.40 9.47
C LYS A 183 -26.80 10.31 9.76
N GLU A 184 -27.59 9.78 8.83
CA GLU A 184 -29.03 9.64 8.97
C GLU A 184 -29.43 8.39 9.77
N LEU A 185 -28.50 7.46 10.03
CA LEU A 185 -28.78 6.23 10.75
C LEU A 185 -29.33 6.52 12.15
N GLU A 186 -30.51 6.01 12.48
CA GLU A 186 -31.13 6.10 13.79
C GLU A 186 -31.02 4.78 14.56
N PHE A 187 -31.12 4.85 15.88
CA PHE A 187 -31.17 3.64 16.69
C PHE A 187 -32.53 2.97 16.50
N PRO A 188 -32.57 1.69 16.09
CA PRO A 188 -33.80 1.09 15.56
C PRO A 188 -34.87 0.69 16.63
N TYR A 189 -34.55 0.87 17.91
CA TYR A 189 -35.40 0.48 19.03
C TYR A 189 -35.36 1.53 20.13
N GLU A 190 -36.32 1.45 21.08
CA GLU A 190 -36.21 2.17 22.34
C GLU A 190 -35.02 1.66 23.16
N TYR A 191 -34.27 2.58 23.77
CA TYR A 191 -33.12 2.23 24.59
C TYR A 191 -33.57 1.55 25.88
N ARG A 192 -32.94 0.44 26.20
CA ARG A 192 -33.10 -0.20 27.52
C ARG A 192 -32.29 0.58 28.54
N GLU A 193 -32.57 0.39 29.83
CA GLU A 193 -31.82 0.98 30.93
C GLU A 193 -30.30 0.69 30.81
N GLY A 194 -29.44 1.69 30.94
CA GLY A 194 -27.99 1.61 30.75
C GLY A 194 -27.50 1.43 29.31
N GLN A 195 -28.36 1.19 28.34
CA GLN A 195 -28.00 0.93 26.97
C GLN A 195 -27.51 2.22 26.26
N LYS A 196 -28.16 3.35 26.55
CA LYS A 196 -27.81 4.65 25.96
C LYS A 196 -26.45 5.13 26.45
N GLU A 197 -26.18 5.01 27.75
CA GLU A 197 -24.89 5.37 28.36
C GLU A 197 -23.76 4.55 27.80
N LEU A 198 -24.01 3.26 27.56
CA LEU A 198 -23.04 2.35 26.92
C LEU A 198 -22.75 2.81 25.49
N ALA A 199 -23.77 3.08 24.68
CA ALA A 199 -23.63 3.56 23.30
C ALA A 199 -22.86 4.90 23.23
N VAL A 200 -23.17 5.84 24.13
CA VAL A 200 -22.44 7.12 24.23
C VAL A 200 -20.98 6.91 24.59
N SER A 201 -20.68 6.00 25.49
CA SER A 201 -19.31 5.68 25.91
C SER A 201 -18.50 5.07 24.77
N VAL A 202 -19.10 4.16 24.00
CA VAL A 202 -18.48 3.58 22.78
C VAL A 202 -18.21 4.66 21.74
N TYR A 203 -19.20 5.50 21.43
CA TYR A 203 -19.03 6.61 20.46
C TYR A 203 -17.88 7.54 20.85
N LYS A 204 -17.87 7.99 22.11
CA LYS A 204 -16.81 8.87 22.63
C LYS A 204 -15.42 8.23 22.59
N SER A 205 -15.32 6.93 22.86
CA SER A 205 -14.05 6.21 22.86
C SER A 205 -13.49 6.08 21.43
N ILE A 206 -14.34 5.73 20.47
CA ILE A 206 -13.94 5.66 19.06
C ILE A 206 -13.54 7.04 18.54
N SER A 207 -14.35 8.08 18.77
CA SER A 207 -14.08 9.44 18.32
C SER A 207 -12.78 10.03 18.90
N ARG A 208 -12.35 9.54 20.06
CA ARG A 208 -11.11 9.97 20.75
C ARG A 208 -9.93 9.02 20.53
N GLY A 209 -10.09 7.93 19.80
CA GLY A 209 -9.07 6.90 19.60
C GLY A 209 -8.61 6.22 20.90
N ARG A 210 -9.53 6.00 21.86
CA ARG A 210 -9.23 5.43 23.16
C ARG A 210 -9.79 4.03 23.30
N ASN A 211 -9.10 3.18 24.07
CA ASN A 211 -9.61 1.88 24.49
C ASN A 211 -10.75 2.04 25.50
N LEU A 212 -11.76 1.19 25.39
CA LEU A 212 -12.90 1.12 26.30
C LEU A 212 -13.07 -0.32 26.80
N TYR A 213 -13.09 -0.51 28.09
CA TYR A 213 -13.41 -1.77 28.73
C TYR A 213 -14.79 -1.67 29.36
N ILE A 214 -15.67 -2.63 29.04
CA ILE A 214 -17.08 -2.61 29.40
C ILE A 214 -17.44 -3.88 30.16
N GLN A 215 -18.02 -3.70 31.34
CA GLN A 215 -18.73 -4.76 32.05
C GLN A 215 -20.22 -4.43 32.09
N ALA A 216 -21.04 -5.26 31.51
CA ALA A 216 -22.48 -5.07 31.46
C ALA A 216 -23.23 -6.40 31.57
N PRO A 217 -24.42 -6.43 32.22
CA PRO A 217 -25.20 -7.65 32.41
C PRO A 217 -25.65 -8.25 31.07
N THR A 218 -26.06 -9.51 31.11
CA THR A 218 -26.69 -10.18 29.96
C THR A 218 -28.04 -9.53 29.65
N GLY A 219 -28.42 -9.53 28.39
CA GLY A 219 -29.76 -9.00 27.98
C GLY A 219 -29.83 -7.49 27.72
N ILE A 220 -28.82 -6.69 28.12
CA ILE A 220 -28.81 -5.22 27.88
C ILE A 220 -28.70 -4.82 26.40
N GLY A 221 -28.42 -5.75 25.49
CA GLY A 221 -28.24 -5.44 24.06
C GLY A 221 -26.85 -4.91 23.71
N LYS A 222 -25.79 -5.44 24.35
CA LYS A 222 -24.38 -5.02 24.14
C LYS A 222 -23.96 -4.90 22.66
N THR A 223 -24.36 -5.87 21.85
CA THR A 223 -23.98 -5.90 20.43
C THR A 223 -24.45 -4.64 19.69
N LEU A 224 -25.74 -4.29 19.82
CA LEU A 224 -26.29 -3.13 19.14
C LEU A 224 -25.74 -1.81 19.73
N SER A 225 -25.53 -1.78 21.06
CA SER A 225 -24.91 -0.63 21.75
C SER A 225 -23.43 -0.41 21.40
N CYS A 226 -22.77 -1.40 20.77
CA CYS A 226 -21.43 -1.24 20.22
C CYS A 226 -21.47 -0.93 18.71
N ILE A 227 -22.26 -1.68 17.93
CA ILE A 227 -22.31 -1.53 16.47
C ILE A 227 -22.85 -0.16 16.05
N PHE A 228 -24.02 0.24 16.59
CA PHE A 228 -24.66 1.51 16.21
C PHE A 228 -23.76 2.73 16.42
N PRO A 229 -23.20 2.98 17.62
CA PRO A 229 -22.32 4.13 17.82
C PRO A 229 -21.01 4.04 17.03
N SER A 230 -20.52 2.82 16.71
CA SER A 230 -19.37 2.65 15.84
C SER A 230 -19.68 3.13 14.42
N LEU A 231 -20.84 2.77 13.88
CA LEU A 231 -21.30 3.24 12.57
C LEU A 231 -21.50 4.76 12.56
N LYS A 232 -22.10 5.33 13.60
CA LYS A 232 -22.26 6.79 13.77
C LYS A 232 -20.91 7.50 13.85
N ALA A 233 -19.93 6.93 14.55
CA ALA A 233 -18.58 7.49 14.64
C ALA A 233 -17.90 7.50 13.27
N ILE A 234 -18.05 6.46 12.44
CA ILE A 234 -17.56 6.43 11.06
C ILE A 234 -18.20 7.54 10.21
N GLY A 235 -19.51 7.78 10.36
CA GLY A 235 -20.20 8.85 9.64
C GLY A 235 -19.84 10.27 10.10
N ALA A 236 -19.40 10.43 11.35
CA ALA A 236 -19.04 11.71 11.94
C ALA A 236 -17.56 12.09 11.73
N VAL A 237 -16.68 11.10 11.67
CA VAL A 237 -15.26 11.30 11.40
C VAL A 237 -15.06 11.34 9.90
N SER A 238 -14.67 12.50 9.37
CA SER A 238 -14.18 12.61 7.99
C SER A 238 -12.92 11.75 7.88
N TYR A 239 -13.05 10.55 7.33
CA TYR A 239 -11.98 9.55 7.28
C TYR A 239 -10.96 9.96 6.24
N THR A 240 -10.04 10.83 6.61
CA THR A 240 -8.86 11.17 5.79
C THR A 240 -7.79 10.06 5.80
N HIS A 241 -8.01 8.97 6.54
CA HIS A 241 -7.12 7.82 6.64
C HIS A 241 -7.87 6.50 6.53
N LEU A 242 -8.40 6.19 5.34
CA LEU A 242 -8.51 4.79 4.96
C LEU A 242 -7.07 4.29 4.74
N ARG A 243 -6.45 3.77 5.80
CA ARG A 243 -5.30 2.90 5.65
C ARG A 243 -5.76 1.70 4.83
N ALA A 244 -5.36 1.65 3.58
CA ALA A 244 -5.54 0.49 2.70
C ALA A 244 -4.89 -0.81 3.27
N HIS A 245 -4.25 -0.72 4.44
CA HIS A 245 -3.59 -1.82 5.13
C HIS A 245 -4.52 -2.73 5.96
N GLU A 246 -5.76 -2.34 6.26
CA GLU A 246 -6.62 -3.15 7.13
C GLU A 246 -7.67 -3.98 6.39
N THR A 247 -7.93 -3.70 5.13
CA THR A 247 -8.92 -4.47 4.33
C THR A 247 -8.36 -5.72 3.65
N LEU A 248 -7.05 -5.99 3.73
CA LEU A 248 -6.41 -7.16 3.13
C LEU A 248 -5.75 -8.12 4.16
N ARG A 249 -6.16 -8.06 5.42
CA ARG A 249 -5.77 -9.05 6.44
C ARG A 249 -6.93 -9.99 6.75
N TYR A 250 -7.38 -10.71 5.77
CA TYR A 250 -8.09 -11.97 5.98
C TYR A 250 -7.57 -13.01 5.00
#